data_8e7c799b80b5002a41ab7a829d9d8e8c
#
_entry.id   8e7c799b80b5002a41ab7a829d9d8e8c
#
_cell.length_a   1.000
_cell.length_b   1.000
_cell.length_c   1.000
_cell.angle_alpha   90.00
_cell.angle_beta   90.00
_cell.angle_gamma   90.00
#
_symmetry.space_group_name_H-M   'P 1'
#
loop_
_entity.id
_entity.type
_entity.pdbx_description
1 polymer ?
#
loop_
_entity_poly.entity_id
_entity_poly.type
_entity_poly.pdbx_seq_one_letter_code
_entity_poly.pdbx_strand_id
1 'polypeptide(L)'
;MNDVLAKESVDVIVTSPPYNIGINYQRYNDNLPKEKYIQWMESIGAVIKYVLKPTGSFFLNIGNKPTEPLLPFEVALCLGRQFKLQNVIHWIKSIAISKDYISEYSNAYGDITVGHFKPIVSKKFLNDCHEYIFHFTNNGNTSMNKLAIGVPYQDKTNIGTLEISKI
;
A
#
# COMPACT_ATOMS: atom_id res chain seq x y z
N MET A 1 -11.01 -17.83 -9.32
CA MET A 1 -10.91 -16.72 -10.29
C MET A 1 -10.85 -17.22 -11.74
N ASN A 2 -10.06 -18.25 -12.01
CA ASN A 2 -9.88 -18.75 -13.39
C ASN A 2 -11.16 -19.33 -14.03
N ASP A 3 -12.14 -19.75 -13.22
CA ASP A 3 -13.41 -20.30 -13.72
C ASP A 3 -14.44 -19.20 -14.02
N VAL A 4 -14.17 -17.96 -13.65
CA VAL A 4 -15.10 -16.82 -13.76
C VAL A 4 -14.55 -15.72 -14.66
N LEU A 5 -13.22 -15.49 -14.66
CA LEU A 5 -12.58 -14.43 -15.41
C LEU A 5 -11.72 -15.01 -16.55
N ALA A 6 -11.90 -14.46 -17.73
CA ALA A 6 -11.08 -14.82 -18.89
C ALA A 6 -9.61 -14.36 -18.70
N LYS A 7 -8.70 -15.04 -19.38
CA LYS A 7 -7.29 -14.64 -19.44
C LYS A 7 -7.19 -13.20 -19.97
N GLU A 8 -6.31 -12.41 -19.34
CA GLU A 8 -5.99 -11.04 -19.77
C GLU A 8 -7.23 -10.13 -19.95
N SER A 9 -8.20 -10.26 -19.02
CA SER A 9 -9.49 -9.53 -19.09
C SER A 9 -9.58 -8.35 -18.13
N VAL A 10 -8.68 -8.25 -17.14
CA VAL A 10 -8.76 -7.27 -16.04
C VAL A 10 -7.72 -6.17 -16.23
N ASP A 11 -8.16 -4.91 -16.20
CA ASP A 11 -7.26 -3.75 -16.33
C ASP A 11 -6.56 -3.42 -15.00
N VAL A 12 -7.30 -3.46 -13.89
CA VAL A 12 -6.78 -3.08 -12.57
C VAL A 12 -7.25 -4.05 -11.51
N ILE A 13 -6.32 -4.50 -10.69
CA ILE A 13 -6.59 -5.29 -9.48
C ILE A 13 -6.06 -4.51 -8.28
N VAL A 14 -6.92 -4.32 -7.28
CA VAL A 14 -6.56 -3.74 -5.99
C VAL A 14 -6.98 -4.74 -4.92
N THR A 15 -6.06 -5.12 -4.04
CA THR A 15 -6.37 -6.06 -2.97
C THR A 15 -5.58 -5.76 -1.70
N SER A 16 -6.21 -6.08 -0.58
CA SER A 16 -5.63 -6.05 0.76
C SER A 16 -5.89 -7.42 1.39
N PRO A 17 -5.05 -8.42 1.13
CA PRO A 17 -5.22 -9.76 1.70
C PRO A 17 -5.02 -9.71 3.22
N PRO A 18 -5.40 -10.75 3.97
CA PRO A 18 -4.96 -10.91 5.34
C PRO A 18 -3.42 -10.81 5.43
N TYR A 19 -2.90 -10.07 6.41
CA TYR A 19 -1.46 -9.73 6.49
C TYR A 19 -0.62 -10.72 7.31
N ASN A 20 -1.23 -11.80 7.76
CA ASN A 20 -0.60 -12.78 8.66
C ASN A 20 -0.15 -12.16 10.00
N ILE A 21 -0.96 -11.24 10.53
CA ILE A 21 -0.69 -10.50 11.76
C ILE A 21 -1.47 -10.99 12.97
N GLY A 22 -2.19 -12.11 12.81
CA GLY A 22 -2.93 -12.78 13.89
C GLY A 22 -4.33 -12.22 14.15
N ILE A 23 -4.95 -11.60 13.15
CA ILE A 23 -6.35 -11.16 13.25
C ILE A 23 -7.26 -12.39 13.21
N ASN A 24 -8.23 -12.43 14.11
CA ASN A 24 -9.21 -13.52 14.15
C ASN A 24 -10.28 -13.32 13.07
N TYR A 25 -10.08 -13.96 11.92
CA TYR A 25 -11.09 -14.08 10.88
C TYR A 25 -11.89 -15.38 11.07
N GLN A 26 -13.20 -15.33 10.87
CA GLN A 26 -14.07 -16.52 11.11
C GLN A 26 -13.70 -17.76 10.28
N ARG A 27 -13.13 -17.59 9.09
CA ARG A 27 -12.86 -18.64 8.11
C ARG A 27 -11.42 -18.72 7.61
N TYR A 28 -10.54 -17.89 8.13
CA TYR A 28 -9.15 -17.83 7.69
C TYR A 28 -8.22 -17.73 8.89
N ASN A 29 -7.18 -18.54 8.89
CA ASN A 29 -6.13 -18.50 9.90
C ASN A 29 -5.07 -17.48 9.52
N ASP A 30 -5.14 -16.29 10.10
CA ASP A 30 -4.20 -15.17 9.88
C ASP A 30 -2.90 -15.31 10.73
N ASN A 31 -2.51 -16.54 11.02
CA ASN A 31 -1.29 -16.86 11.75
C ASN A 31 -0.63 -18.11 11.15
N LEU A 32 -0.42 -18.09 9.86
CA LEU A 32 0.30 -19.15 9.16
C LEU A 32 1.81 -19.05 9.41
N PRO A 33 2.55 -20.15 9.36
CA PRO A 33 4.00 -20.10 9.20
C PRO A 33 4.37 -19.21 8.02
N LYS A 34 5.40 -18.36 8.18
CA LYS A 34 5.76 -17.33 7.20
C LYS A 34 5.95 -17.90 5.79
N GLU A 35 6.63 -19.02 5.68
CA GLU A 35 6.88 -19.68 4.40
C GLU A 35 5.58 -20.10 3.71
N LYS A 36 4.60 -20.61 4.47
CA LYS A 36 3.28 -20.98 3.93
C LYS A 36 2.48 -19.78 3.49
N TYR A 37 2.59 -18.66 4.23
CA TYR A 37 1.95 -17.41 3.84
C TYR A 37 2.53 -16.86 2.53
N ILE A 38 3.85 -16.86 2.38
CA ILE A 38 4.52 -16.43 1.16
C ILE A 38 4.16 -17.32 -0.03
N GLN A 39 4.12 -18.64 0.14
CA GLN A 39 3.68 -19.60 -0.89
C GLN A 39 2.23 -19.35 -1.31
N TRP A 40 1.36 -19.05 -0.35
CA TRP A 40 -0.02 -18.71 -0.64
C TRP A 40 -0.10 -17.41 -1.44
N MET A 41 0.65 -16.36 -1.08
CA MET A 41 0.75 -15.11 -1.84
C MET A 41 1.29 -15.34 -3.26
N GLU A 42 2.27 -16.23 -3.43
CA GLU A 42 2.80 -16.62 -4.74
C GLU A 42 1.71 -17.25 -5.62
N SER A 43 0.90 -18.13 -5.04
CA SER A 43 -0.21 -18.77 -5.76
C SER A 43 -1.30 -17.76 -6.18
N ILE A 44 -1.60 -16.78 -5.31
CA ILE A 44 -2.49 -15.66 -5.66
C ILE A 44 -1.88 -14.84 -6.79
N GLY A 45 -0.60 -14.56 -6.74
CA GLY A 45 0.14 -13.86 -7.79
C GLY A 45 -0.02 -14.54 -9.15
N ALA A 46 0.08 -15.87 -9.20
CA ALA A 46 -0.11 -16.63 -10.45
C ALA A 46 -1.52 -16.48 -11.03
N VAL A 47 -2.55 -16.48 -10.17
CA VAL A 47 -3.93 -16.25 -10.61
C VAL A 47 -4.12 -14.82 -11.11
N ILE A 48 -3.58 -13.83 -10.40
CA ILE A 48 -3.62 -12.43 -10.82
C ILE A 48 -2.91 -12.27 -12.17
N LYS A 49 -1.73 -12.88 -12.33
CA LYS A 49 -0.97 -12.85 -13.58
C LYS A 49 -1.74 -13.38 -14.77
N TYR A 50 -2.55 -14.43 -14.56
CA TYR A 50 -3.37 -15.03 -15.60
C TYR A 50 -4.48 -14.08 -16.08
N VAL A 51 -5.17 -13.39 -15.16
CA VAL A 51 -6.33 -12.55 -15.49
C VAL A 51 -5.97 -11.11 -15.83
N LEU A 52 -4.80 -10.61 -15.41
CA LEU A 52 -4.36 -9.23 -15.61
C LEU A 52 -3.95 -9.01 -17.06
N LYS A 53 -4.47 -7.96 -17.70
CA LYS A 53 -4.05 -7.54 -19.05
C LYS A 53 -2.54 -7.25 -19.12
N PRO A 54 -1.90 -7.36 -20.28
CA PRO A 54 -0.49 -7.00 -20.47
C PRO A 54 -0.15 -5.58 -20.00
N THR A 55 -1.07 -4.63 -20.18
CA THR A 55 -0.96 -3.22 -19.74
C THR A 55 -1.61 -2.96 -18.38
N GLY A 56 -2.10 -4.00 -17.72
CA GLY A 56 -2.83 -3.90 -16.47
C GLY A 56 -1.94 -3.55 -15.27
N SER A 57 -2.58 -3.08 -14.21
CA SER A 57 -1.96 -2.70 -12.94
C SER A 57 -2.50 -3.53 -11.79
N PHE A 58 -1.61 -4.01 -10.94
CA PHE A 58 -1.93 -4.73 -9.71
C PHE A 58 -1.41 -3.95 -8.51
N PHE A 59 -2.30 -3.52 -7.62
CA PHE A 59 -1.99 -2.82 -6.38
C PHE A 59 -2.22 -3.76 -5.20
N LEU A 60 -1.15 -4.07 -4.50
CA LEU A 60 -1.17 -4.85 -3.27
C LEU A 60 -0.99 -3.93 -2.08
N ASN A 61 -2.05 -3.77 -1.27
CA ASN A 61 -1.93 -3.12 0.04
C ASN A 61 -1.56 -4.17 1.09
N ILE A 62 -0.51 -3.91 1.84
CA ILE A 62 -0.03 -4.82 2.88
C ILE A 62 0.64 -4.04 4.02
N GLY A 63 0.27 -4.40 5.24
CA GLY A 63 0.93 -3.95 6.46
C GLY A 63 1.83 -5.02 7.06
N ASN A 64 2.42 -4.69 8.20
CA ASN A 64 3.28 -5.58 8.96
C ASN A 64 2.91 -5.56 10.45
N LYS A 65 3.42 -6.52 11.21
CA LYS A 65 3.52 -6.43 12.66
C LYS A 65 4.94 -6.02 13.06
N PRO A 66 5.12 -5.31 14.19
CA PRO A 66 6.45 -4.84 14.61
C PRO A 66 7.50 -5.93 14.73
N THR A 67 7.07 -7.16 15.05
CA THR A 67 7.96 -8.33 15.18
C THR A 67 8.42 -8.92 13.85
N GLU A 68 7.76 -8.57 12.75
CA GLU A 68 8.07 -9.06 11.39
C GLU A 68 8.06 -7.91 10.37
N PRO A 69 8.91 -6.91 10.53
CA PRO A 69 8.87 -5.71 9.69
C PRO A 69 9.25 -5.96 8.21
N LEU A 70 9.91 -7.08 7.93
CA LEU A 70 10.34 -7.44 6.58
C LEU A 70 9.26 -8.16 5.76
N LEU A 71 8.20 -8.67 6.38
CA LEU A 71 7.19 -9.48 5.71
C LEU A 71 6.59 -8.82 4.45
N PRO A 72 6.21 -7.54 4.43
CA PRO A 72 5.72 -6.88 3.21
C PRO A 72 6.73 -6.92 2.06
N PHE A 73 8.00 -6.73 2.36
CA PHE A 73 9.07 -6.75 1.37
C PHE A 73 9.36 -8.16 0.85
N GLU A 74 9.33 -9.17 1.73
CA GLU A 74 9.47 -10.57 1.34
C GLU A 74 8.34 -11.00 0.38
N VAL A 75 7.10 -10.57 0.66
CA VAL A 75 5.94 -10.77 -0.24
C VAL A 75 6.16 -10.03 -1.55
N ALA A 76 6.62 -8.78 -1.51
CA ALA A 76 6.88 -8.00 -2.72
C ALA A 76 7.98 -8.63 -3.58
N LEU A 77 9.05 -9.15 -2.98
CA LEU A 77 10.11 -9.87 -3.68
C LEU A 77 9.62 -11.18 -4.30
N CYS A 78 8.77 -11.91 -3.58
CA CYS A 78 8.15 -13.13 -4.08
C CYS A 78 7.30 -12.84 -5.34
N LEU A 79 6.41 -11.86 -5.26
CA LEU A 79 5.58 -11.43 -6.39
C LEU A 79 6.41 -10.82 -7.52
N GLY A 80 7.53 -10.19 -7.21
CA GLY A 80 8.50 -9.65 -8.16
C GLY A 80 9.10 -10.68 -9.11
N ARG A 81 8.95 -11.98 -8.83
CA ARG A 81 9.32 -13.06 -9.77
C ARG A 81 8.34 -13.19 -10.92
N GLN A 82 7.08 -12.77 -10.71
CA GLN A 82 6.00 -12.88 -11.68
C GLN A 82 5.67 -11.54 -12.35
N PHE A 83 5.92 -10.43 -11.64
CA PHE A 83 5.61 -9.07 -12.04
C PHE A 83 6.85 -8.18 -11.97
N LYS A 84 6.73 -6.97 -12.48
CA LYS A 84 7.69 -5.90 -12.24
C LYS A 84 7.09 -4.92 -11.24
N LEU A 85 7.82 -4.67 -10.14
CA LEU A 85 7.46 -3.62 -9.21
C LEU A 85 7.73 -2.26 -9.87
N GLN A 86 6.68 -1.48 -10.07
CA GLN A 86 6.78 -0.18 -10.74
C GLN A 86 6.83 0.97 -9.74
N ASN A 87 6.01 0.92 -8.69
CA ASN A 87 6.00 1.94 -7.64
C ASN A 87 5.82 1.33 -6.26
N VAL A 88 6.40 1.98 -5.25
CA VAL A 88 6.12 1.75 -3.83
C VAL A 88 5.42 2.99 -3.30
N ILE A 89 4.21 2.82 -2.81
CA ILE A 89 3.38 3.88 -2.29
C ILE A 89 3.24 3.67 -0.78
N HIS A 90 3.44 4.73 -0.01
CA HIS A 90 3.23 4.72 1.44
C HIS A 90 1.85 5.30 1.71
N TRP A 91 0.94 4.46 2.19
CA TRP A 91 -0.37 4.93 2.64
C TRP A 91 -0.27 5.35 4.11
N ILE A 92 -0.14 6.64 4.32
CA ILE A 92 -0.10 7.21 5.67
C ILE A 92 -1.52 7.22 6.23
N LYS A 93 -1.72 6.49 7.31
CA LYS A 93 -2.98 6.48 8.06
C LYS A 93 -3.01 7.69 8.96
N SER A 94 -3.88 8.65 8.66
CA SER A 94 -4.00 9.87 9.44
C SER A 94 -5.44 10.17 9.79
N ILE A 95 -5.62 10.83 10.93
CA ILE A 95 -6.90 11.41 11.36
C ILE A 95 -6.72 12.91 11.31
N ALA A 96 -7.64 13.61 10.64
CA ALA A 96 -7.76 15.05 10.75
C ALA A 96 -8.50 15.37 12.06
N ILE A 97 -7.88 16.15 12.91
CA ILE A 97 -8.50 16.69 14.14
C ILE A 97 -8.81 18.15 13.89
N SER A 98 -10.09 18.50 13.96
CA SER A 98 -10.51 19.90 13.80
C SER A 98 -9.87 20.77 14.87
N LYS A 99 -9.44 21.94 14.44
CA LYS A 99 -8.91 22.99 15.31
C LYS A 99 -9.79 23.28 16.53
N ASP A 100 -11.13 23.14 16.39
CA ASP A 100 -12.06 23.40 17.48
C ASP A 100 -11.94 22.43 18.65
N TYR A 101 -11.36 21.24 18.42
CA TYR A 101 -11.10 20.25 19.48
C TYR A 101 -9.72 20.39 20.13
N ILE A 102 -8.86 21.26 19.59
CA ILE A 102 -7.44 21.36 20.03
C ILE A 102 -7.21 22.64 20.83
N SER A 103 -8.24 23.47 21.00
CA SER A 103 -8.16 24.89 21.30
C SER A 103 -7.43 25.32 22.57
N GLU A 104 -7.15 24.46 23.54
CA GLU A 104 -6.52 24.90 24.80
C GLU A 104 -5.02 24.58 24.94
N TYR A 105 -4.47 23.69 24.09
CA TYR A 105 -3.13 23.15 24.31
C TYR A 105 -2.16 23.25 23.13
N SER A 106 -2.57 23.79 22.00
CA SER A 106 -1.68 23.90 20.84
C SER A 106 -1.71 25.27 20.19
N ASN A 107 -0.54 25.77 19.84
CA ASN A 107 -0.36 26.96 18.99
C ASN A 107 -0.63 26.65 17.49
N ALA A 108 -1.44 25.63 17.20
CA ALA A 108 -1.73 25.24 15.83
C ALA A 108 -2.72 26.21 15.16
N TYR A 109 -2.34 26.72 14.01
CA TYR A 109 -3.11 27.69 13.23
C TYR A 109 -4.13 27.04 12.27
N GLY A 110 -4.49 25.77 12.44
CA GLY A 110 -5.45 25.06 11.58
C GLY A 110 -5.69 23.64 12.05
N ASP A 111 -6.42 22.87 11.24
CA ASP A 111 -6.64 21.47 11.50
C ASP A 111 -5.32 20.71 11.55
N ILE A 112 -5.18 19.81 12.52
CA ILE A 112 -4.00 18.99 12.70
C ILE A 112 -4.27 17.61 12.12
N THR A 113 -3.39 17.13 11.27
CA THR A 113 -3.37 15.75 10.82
C THR A 113 -2.40 14.95 11.68
N VAL A 114 -2.93 13.96 12.40
CA VAL A 114 -2.14 13.04 13.22
C VAL A 114 -2.20 11.64 12.67
N GLY A 115 -1.11 10.91 12.74
CA GLY A 115 -1.08 9.51 12.36
C GLY A 115 -2.08 8.71 13.19
N HIS A 116 -2.98 8.00 12.53
CA HIS A 116 -3.87 7.04 13.18
C HIS A 116 -3.14 5.72 13.34
N PHE A 117 -2.90 5.34 14.56
CA PHE A 117 -2.22 4.10 14.89
C PHE A 117 -2.85 3.48 16.14
N LYS A 118 -2.79 2.15 16.23
CA LYS A 118 -2.96 1.51 17.53
C LYS A 118 -1.66 1.74 18.31
N PRO A 119 -1.69 2.33 19.51
CA PRO A 119 -0.49 2.48 20.31
C PRO A 119 0.17 1.11 20.49
N ILE A 120 1.45 1.03 20.17
CA ILE A 120 2.23 -0.17 20.43
C ILE A 120 2.70 -0.11 21.87
N VAL A 121 2.08 -0.90 22.74
CA VAL A 121 2.47 -1.02 24.15
C VAL A 121 3.77 -1.84 24.24
N SER A 122 4.88 -1.21 23.87
CA SER A 122 6.18 -1.86 23.88
C SER A 122 7.28 -0.82 24.09
N LYS A 123 8.31 -1.17 24.84
CA LYS A 123 9.55 -0.37 24.98
C LYS A 123 10.53 -0.60 23.81
N LYS A 124 10.24 -1.53 22.91
CA LYS A 124 11.17 -1.96 21.84
C LYS A 124 10.79 -1.45 20.44
N PHE A 125 9.52 -1.13 20.23
CA PHE A 125 9.00 -0.78 18.90
C PHE A 125 8.41 0.62 18.90
N LEU A 126 8.67 1.35 17.84
CA LEU A 126 8.03 2.63 17.56
C LEU A 126 6.60 2.40 17.05
N ASN A 127 5.74 3.39 17.25
CA ASN A 127 4.41 3.38 16.64
C ASN A 127 4.54 3.48 15.12
N ASP A 128 3.71 2.73 14.41
CA ASP A 128 3.65 2.71 12.95
C ASP A 128 2.31 3.27 12.48
N CYS A 129 2.33 4.17 11.52
CA CYS A 129 1.14 4.84 11.00
C CYS A 129 0.95 4.68 9.49
N HIS A 130 1.67 3.75 8.86
CA HIS A 130 1.56 3.55 7.42
C HIS A 130 1.35 2.08 7.04
N GLU A 131 0.92 1.88 5.81
CA GLU A 131 0.95 0.61 5.10
C GLU A 131 1.62 0.81 3.74
N TYR A 132 2.11 -0.28 3.16
CA TYR A 132 2.69 -0.26 1.83
C TYR A 132 1.62 -0.60 0.79
N ILE A 133 1.62 0.14 -0.32
CA ILE A 133 0.91 -0.26 -1.52
C ILE A 133 1.95 -0.49 -2.61
N PHE A 134 2.18 -1.76 -2.93
CA PHE A 134 3.06 -2.14 -4.02
C PHE A 134 2.29 -2.15 -5.33
N HIS A 135 2.72 -1.32 -6.27
CA HIS A 135 2.17 -1.28 -7.62
C HIS A 135 3.00 -2.15 -8.54
N PHE A 136 2.43 -3.26 -8.93
CA PHE A 136 3.01 -4.21 -9.87
C PHE A 136 2.38 -4.07 -11.25
N THR A 137 3.19 -4.31 -12.26
CA THR A 137 2.76 -4.38 -13.66
C THR A 137 3.49 -5.52 -14.37
N ASN A 138 3.08 -5.85 -15.60
CA ASN A 138 3.73 -6.93 -16.33
C ASN A 138 5.13 -6.57 -16.82
N ASN A 139 5.37 -5.30 -17.15
CA ASN A 139 6.61 -4.83 -17.80
C ASN A 139 7.37 -3.73 -17.03
N GLY A 140 6.80 -3.19 -15.95
CA GLY A 140 7.39 -2.10 -15.18
C GLY A 140 7.26 -0.72 -15.84
N ASN A 141 6.44 -0.59 -16.88
CA ASN A 141 6.33 0.63 -17.70
C ASN A 141 4.88 0.92 -18.12
N THR A 142 3.92 0.62 -17.27
CA THR A 142 2.51 0.97 -17.53
C THR A 142 2.31 2.48 -17.34
N SER A 143 1.73 3.13 -18.35
CA SER A 143 1.47 4.58 -18.32
C SER A 143 0.47 4.93 -17.23
N MET A 144 0.71 6.08 -16.56
CA MET A 144 -0.14 6.59 -15.48
C MET A 144 -0.38 8.09 -15.69
N ASN A 145 -1.62 8.54 -15.45
CA ASN A 145 -1.92 9.97 -15.41
C ASN A 145 -1.58 10.54 -14.02
N LYS A 146 -0.33 10.99 -13.86
CA LYS A 146 0.17 11.55 -12.60
C LYS A 146 -0.58 12.82 -12.17
N LEU A 147 -1.06 13.61 -13.13
CA LEU A 147 -1.75 14.86 -12.85
C LEU A 147 -3.15 14.63 -12.26
N ALA A 148 -3.77 13.48 -12.55
CA ALA A 148 -5.09 13.14 -12.01
C ALA A 148 -5.09 12.93 -10.48
N ILE A 149 -3.93 12.63 -9.89
CA ILE A 149 -3.75 12.39 -8.45
C ILE A 149 -2.89 13.47 -7.78
N GLY A 150 -2.44 14.45 -8.54
CA GLY A 150 -1.63 15.55 -8.01
C GLY A 150 -2.43 16.46 -7.09
N VAL A 151 -1.82 16.91 -6.01
CA VAL A 151 -2.34 17.95 -5.12
C VAL A 151 -1.49 19.22 -5.25
N PRO A 152 -2.09 20.42 -5.12
CA PRO A 152 -1.32 21.66 -5.12
C PRO A 152 -0.29 21.65 -3.99
N TYR A 153 0.90 22.17 -4.26
CA TYR A 153 1.90 22.39 -3.21
C TYR A 153 1.36 23.39 -2.18
N GLN A 154 1.38 23.02 -0.91
CA GLN A 154 1.02 23.91 0.19
C GLN A 154 2.11 24.96 0.43
N ASP A 155 3.38 24.57 0.30
CA ASP A 155 4.53 25.47 0.43
C ASP A 155 5.03 25.89 -0.95
N LYS A 156 4.79 27.16 -1.29
CA LYS A 156 5.21 27.76 -2.56
C LYS A 156 6.71 28.00 -2.65
N THR A 157 7.45 27.96 -1.53
CA THR A 157 8.90 28.18 -1.52
C THR A 157 9.66 26.98 -2.10
N ASN A 158 9.04 25.81 -2.09
CA ASN A 158 9.58 24.57 -2.70
C ASN A 158 9.21 24.41 -4.18
N ILE A 159 8.50 25.37 -4.76
CA ILE A 159 8.31 25.42 -6.20
C ILE A 159 9.64 25.92 -6.79
N GLY A 160 10.58 25.02 -6.99
CA GLY A 160 11.66 25.28 -7.93
C GLY A 160 11.02 25.68 -9.27
N THR A 161 11.63 26.59 -9.99
CA THR A 161 11.29 26.98 -11.36
C THR A 161 11.43 25.76 -12.30
N LEU A 162 10.62 24.74 -12.07
CA LEU A 162 10.35 23.73 -13.07
C LEU A 162 9.32 24.36 -14.00
N GLU A 163 9.80 24.87 -15.12
CA GLU A 163 8.99 24.94 -16.32
C GLU A 163 8.44 23.52 -16.55
N ILE A 164 7.23 23.27 -16.05
CA ILE A 164 6.41 22.12 -16.47
C ILE A 164 5.82 22.51 -17.85
N SER A 165 6.68 22.94 -18.71
CA SER A 165 6.40 23.10 -20.12
C SER A 165 7.04 21.90 -20.81
N LYS A 166 6.21 20.99 -21.26
CA LYS A 166 6.53 19.90 -22.17
C LYS A 166 7.10 18.62 -21.51
N ILE A 167 6.22 17.87 -20.87
CA ILE A 167 6.29 16.41 -20.95
C ILE A 167 4.97 15.90 -21.51
#